data_c232f95c540f08f324ffd23f76160328
#
_entry.id   c232f95c540f08f324ffd23f76160328
#
_cell.length_a   1.000
_cell.length_b   1.000
_cell.length_c   1.000
_cell.angle_alpha   90.00
_cell.angle_beta   90.00
_cell.angle_gamma   90.00
#
_symmetry.space_group_name_H-M   'P 1'
#
loop_
_entity.id
_entity.type
_entity.pdbx_description
1 polymer ?
#
loop_
_entity_poly.entity_id
_entity_poly.type
_entity_poly.pdbx_seq_one_letter_code
_entity_poly.pdbx_strand_id
1 'polypeptide(L)'
;GPKTISIKSMADLAGKTVAATRGALEDQELTKVAPAGTEIKRFEDNNATVSAFVAGQTQLLATGVSVAGVMMQKNPQLNTEYKLLLKDSPNFIGVAKGEDALRTKVNAIIADGKKSGDIDKMAQKWLGRPAGQLPE
;
A
#
# COMPACT_ATOMS: atom_id res chain seq x y z
N GLY A 1 0.07 9.16 5.35
CA GLY A 1 0.60 10.23 6.22
C GLY A 1 -0.47 11.00 6.95
N PRO A 2 -0.12 11.83 7.94
CA PRO A 2 -1.08 12.64 8.69
C PRO A 2 -1.87 13.58 7.77
N LYS A 3 -3.15 13.80 8.06
CA LYS A 3 -4.01 14.73 7.30
C LYS A 3 -3.49 16.18 7.34
N THR A 4 -2.76 16.54 8.37
CA THR A 4 -2.15 17.86 8.53
C THR A 4 -1.02 18.16 7.55
N ILE A 5 -0.42 17.13 6.93
CA ILE A 5 0.63 17.29 5.93
C ILE A 5 -0.02 17.19 4.55
N SER A 6 -0.05 18.27 3.78
CA SER A 6 -0.59 18.28 2.42
C SER A 6 0.43 17.70 1.45
N ILE A 7 0.08 16.61 0.80
CA ILE A 7 0.85 15.97 -0.28
C ILE A 7 -0.13 15.68 -1.42
N LYS A 8 0.01 16.38 -2.52
CA LYS A 8 -0.85 16.26 -3.72
C LYS A 8 -0.10 15.70 -4.92
N SER A 9 1.23 15.80 -4.90
CA SER A 9 2.11 15.32 -5.96
C SER A 9 3.41 14.77 -5.39
N MET A 10 4.20 14.07 -6.20
CA MET A 10 5.53 13.60 -5.80
C MET A 10 6.47 14.77 -5.46
N ALA A 11 6.31 15.93 -6.09
CA ALA A 11 7.11 17.12 -5.80
C ALA A 11 6.97 17.60 -4.35
N ASP A 12 5.83 17.37 -3.72
CA ASP A 12 5.56 17.78 -2.33
C ASP A 12 6.33 16.94 -1.29
N LEU A 13 7.01 15.88 -1.72
CA LEU A 13 7.90 15.08 -0.88
C LEU A 13 9.24 15.78 -0.63
N ALA A 14 9.58 16.83 -1.37
CA ALA A 14 10.79 17.61 -1.12
C ALA A 14 10.83 18.15 0.31
N GLY A 15 11.94 17.93 1.01
CA GLY A 15 12.11 18.33 2.40
C GLY A 15 11.31 17.49 3.41
N LYS A 16 10.71 16.36 3.00
CA LYS A 16 10.00 15.45 3.88
C LYS A 16 10.83 14.21 4.20
N THR A 17 10.56 13.66 5.39
CA THR A 17 11.11 12.34 5.79
C THR A 17 10.06 11.26 5.54
N VAL A 18 10.45 10.19 4.84
CA VAL A 18 9.57 9.07 4.48
C VAL A 18 10.16 7.76 4.99
N ALA A 19 9.40 7.01 5.78
CA ALA A 19 9.78 5.65 6.17
C ALA A 19 9.49 4.67 5.03
N ALA A 20 10.41 3.76 4.76
CA ALA A 20 10.22 2.65 3.83
C ALA A 20 10.92 1.38 4.32
N THR A 21 10.38 0.22 3.97
CA THR A 21 11.06 -1.06 4.23
C THR A 21 12.16 -1.28 3.21
N ARG A 22 13.39 -1.49 3.66
CA ARG A 22 14.59 -1.63 2.83
C ARG A 22 14.39 -2.69 1.75
N GLY A 23 14.60 -2.31 0.49
CA GLY A 23 14.52 -3.20 -0.66
C GLY A 23 13.11 -3.68 -1.04
N ALA A 24 12.07 -3.26 -0.32
CA ALA A 24 10.69 -3.52 -0.71
C ALA A 24 10.31 -2.75 -2.00
N LEU A 25 9.19 -3.14 -2.60
CA LEU A 25 8.70 -2.50 -3.81
C LEU A 25 8.53 -0.98 -3.62
N GLU A 26 7.98 -0.59 -2.48
CA GLU A 26 7.73 0.81 -2.14
C GLU A 26 9.02 1.63 -2.02
N ASP A 27 10.08 1.04 -1.45
CA ASP A 27 11.42 1.67 -1.40
C ASP A 27 11.98 1.87 -2.80
N GLN A 28 11.91 0.84 -3.64
CA GLN A 28 12.42 0.90 -5.01
C GLN A 28 11.68 1.94 -5.87
N GLU A 29 10.35 1.95 -5.80
CA GLU A 29 9.54 2.88 -6.58
C GLU A 29 9.68 4.32 -6.04
N LEU A 30 9.66 4.52 -4.72
CA LEU A 30 9.88 5.83 -4.12
C LEU A 30 11.25 6.41 -4.49
N THR A 31 12.30 5.58 -4.46
CA THR A 31 13.67 6.01 -4.80
C THR A 31 13.77 6.53 -6.24
N LYS A 32 12.98 5.97 -7.17
CA LYS A 32 12.98 6.41 -8.57
C LYS A 32 12.31 7.78 -8.79
N VAL A 33 11.31 8.10 -7.96
CA VAL A 33 10.43 9.26 -8.19
C VAL A 33 10.56 10.36 -7.14
N ALA A 34 11.25 10.10 -6.03
CA ALA A 34 11.43 11.07 -4.97
C ALA A 34 12.24 12.28 -5.46
N PRO A 35 11.73 13.50 -5.27
CA PRO A 35 12.47 14.71 -5.64
C PRO A 35 13.69 14.90 -4.74
N ALA A 36 14.63 15.74 -5.20
CA ALA A 36 15.78 16.14 -4.41
C ALA A 36 15.34 16.75 -3.06
N GLY A 37 16.04 16.40 -2.00
CA GLY A 37 15.71 16.82 -0.65
C GLY A 37 14.70 15.92 0.08
N THR A 38 14.17 14.88 -0.55
CA THR A 38 13.40 13.85 0.18
C THR A 38 14.36 12.95 0.95
N GLU A 39 14.13 12.81 2.27
CA GLU A 39 14.90 11.88 3.11
C GLU A 39 14.15 10.56 3.25
N ILE A 40 14.65 9.49 2.63
CA ILE A 40 14.08 8.15 2.75
C ILE A 40 14.81 7.40 3.86
N LYS A 41 14.12 7.18 5.00
CA LYS A 41 14.62 6.37 6.12
C LYS A 41 14.19 4.93 5.93
N ARG A 42 15.19 4.04 5.75
CA ARG A 42 14.99 2.62 5.45
C ARG A 42 15.12 1.78 6.70
N PHE A 43 14.12 0.95 6.97
CA PHE A 43 14.08 0.02 8.10
C PHE A 43 14.09 -1.42 7.61
N GLU A 44 14.46 -2.36 8.46
CA GLU A 44 14.72 -3.75 8.08
C GLU A 44 13.45 -4.52 7.66
N ASP A 45 12.30 -4.20 8.28
CA ASP A 45 11.04 -4.87 8.00
C ASP A 45 9.83 -3.91 8.14
N ASN A 46 8.65 -4.40 7.79
CA ASN A 46 7.42 -3.61 7.86
C ASN A 46 7.06 -3.19 9.29
N ASN A 47 7.36 -4.00 10.29
CA ASN A 47 7.05 -3.68 11.69
C ASN A 47 7.92 -2.51 12.17
N ALA A 48 9.23 -2.57 11.92
CA ALA A 48 10.15 -1.50 12.25
C ALA A 48 9.80 -0.20 11.49
N THR A 49 9.45 -0.32 10.20
CA THR A 49 9.03 0.81 9.36
C THR A 49 7.78 1.50 9.91
N VAL A 50 6.75 0.72 10.22
CA VAL A 50 5.49 1.24 10.79
C VAL A 50 5.73 1.84 12.18
N SER A 51 6.50 1.16 13.03
CA SER A 51 6.81 1.63 14.39
C SER A 51 7.56 2.96 14.37
N ALA A 52 8.50 3.14 13.46
CA ALA A 52 9.24 4.40 13.30
C ALA A 52 8.31 5.56 12.88
N PHE A 53 7.37 5.30 11.97
CA PHE A 53 6.37 6.28 11.56
C PHE A 53 5.41 6.63 12.73
N VAL A 54 4.88 5.60 13.42
CA VAL A 54 3.97 5.79 14.57
C VAL A 54 4.65 6.55 15.70
N ALA A 55 5.95 6.33 15.92
CA ALA A 55 6.76 7.04 16.91
C ALA A 55 7.17 8.47 16.48
N GLY A 56 6.76 8.93 15.28
CA GLY A 56 7.07 10.26 14.78
C GLY A 56 8.52 10.46 14.29
N GLN A 57 9.27 9.37 14.06
CA GLN A 57 10.64 9.46 13.53
C GLN A 57 10.66 9.87 12.04
N THR A 58 9.53 9.72 11.35
CA THR A 58 9.31 10.16 9.97
C THR A 58 7.95 10.82 9.84
N GLN A 59 7.84 11.72 8.87
CA GLN A 59 6.60 12.45 8.59
C GLN A 59 5.60 11.65 7.76
N LEU A 60 6.11 10.77 6.91
CA LEU A 60 5.35 9.97 5.96
C LEU A 60 5.78 8.49 6.03
N LEU A 61 4.91 7.62 5.55
CA LEU A 61 5.13 6.18 5.45
C LEU A 61 4.85 5.73 4.02
N ALA A 62 5.81 5.07 3.37
CA ALA A 62 5.65 4.36 2.12
C ALA A 62 5.55 2.85 2.40
N THR A 63 4.39 2.28 2.14
CA THR A 63 4.11 0.86 2.43
C THR A 63 2.94 0.35 1.60
N GLY A 64 2.74 -0.96 1.59
CA GLY A 64 1.59 -1.58 0.93
C GLY A 64 0.25 -1.19 1.57
N VAL A 65 -0.81 -1.14 0.77
CA VAL A 65 -2.15 -0.71 1.20
C VAL A 65 -2.67 -1.53 2.39
N SER A 66 -2.42 -2.83 2.42
CA SER A 66 -2.83 -3.71 3.52
C SER A 66 -2.16 -3.34 4.84
N VAL A 67 -0.86 -3.08 4.83
CA VAL A 67 -0.08 -2.65 6.00
C VAL A 67 -0.56 -1.27 6.47
N ALA A 68 -0.76 -0.34 5.54
CA ALA A 68 -1.28 0.99 5.84
C ALA A 68 -2.68 0.93 6.48
N GLY A 69 -3.58 0.09 5.94
CA GLY A 69 -4.94 -0.09 6.48
C GLY A 69 -4.92 -0.58 7.94
N VAL A 70 -4.14 -1.60 8.24
CA VAL A 70 -3.99 -2.12 9.61
C VAL A 70 -3.36 -1.06 10.54
N MET A 71 -2.34 -0.35 10.06
CA MET A 71 -1.71 0.73 10.84
C MET A 71 -2.72 1.83 11.19
N MET A 72 -3.52 2.28 10.23
CA MET A 72 -4.54 3.33 10.45
C MET A 72 -5.63 2.88 11.43
N GLN A 73 -6.09 1.63 11.33
CA GLN A 73 -7.07 1.07 12.27
C GLN A 73 -6.55 0.98 13.69
N LYS A 74 -5.28 0.59 13.86
CA LYS A 74 -4.64 0.46 15.19
C LYS A 74 -4.22 1.80 15.81
N ASN A 75 -4.07 2.84 14.99
CA ASN A 75 -3.57 4.14 15.43
C ASN A 75 -4.46 5.30 14.96
N PRO A 76 -5.76 5.31 15.29
CA PRO A 76 -6.69 6.34 14.82
C PRO A 76 -6.31 7.75 15.29
N GLN A 77 -5.60 7.86 16.42
CA GLN A 77 -5.12 9.11 16.99
C GLN A 77 -4.13 9.85 16.07
N LEU A 78 -3.45 9.15 15.16
CA LEU A 78 -2.52 9.76 14.21
C LEU A 78 -3.24 10.51 13.08
N ASN A 79 -4.55 10.33 12.95
CA ASN A 79 -5.40 10.99 11.95
C ASN A 79 -4.77 10.97 10.55
N THR A 80 -4.43 9.77 10.08
CA THR A 80 -3.74 9.55 8.81
C THR A 80 -4.70 9.30 7.65
N GLU A 81 -4.20 9.53 6.44
CA GLU A 81 -4.89 9.25 5.19
C GLU A 81 -3.91 8.75 4.13
N TYR A 82 -4.42 8.13 3.07
CA TYR A 82 -3.64 7.85 1.87
C TYR A 82 -3.31 9.16 1.14
N LYS A 83 -2.06 9.33 0.71
CA LYS A 83 -1.57 10.55 0.04
C LYS A 83 -1.41 10.33 -1.46
N LEU A 84 -0.53 9.43 -1.83
CA LEU A 84 -0.16 9.16 -3.21
C LEU A 84 -0.11 7.66 -3.47
N LEU A 85 -0.42 7.27 -4.69
CA LEU A 85 -0.16 5.93 -5.19
C LEU A 85 1.22 5.91 -5.85
N LEU A 86 2.16 5.15 -5.28
CA LEU A 86 3.51 4.99 -5.84
C LEU A 86 3.49 4.06 -7.06
N LYS A 87 2.76 2.95 -6.93
CA LYS A 87 2.62 1.95 -7.98
C LYS A 87 1.33 1.17 -7.77
N ASP A 88 0.63 0.93 -8.85
CA ASP A 88 -0.43 -0.09 -8.88
C ASP A 88 0.24 -1.45 -9.09
N SER A 89 0.05 -2.34 -8.13
CA SER A 89 0.66 -3.68 -8.13
C SER A 89 -0.42 -4.72 -7.85
N PRO A 90 -1.06 -5.24 -8.91
CA PRO A 90 -2.09 -6.26 -8.75
C PRO A 90 -1.51 -7.54 -8.17
N ASN A 91 -2.29 -8.19 -7.31
CA ASN A 91 -1.95 -9.48 -6.75
C ASN A 91 -2.60 -10.61 -7.57
N PHE A 92 -1.88 -11.70 -7.73
CA PHE A 92 -2.32 -12.87 -8.50
C PHE A 92 -2.23 -14.13 -7.65
N ILE A 93 -3.10 -15.10 -7.97
CA ILE A 93 -3.01 -16.46 -7.41
C ILE A 93 -2.15 -17.28 -8.36
N GLY A 94 -1.00 -17.76 -7.88
CA GLY A 94 -0.14 -18.68 -8.63
C GLY A 94 -0.61 -20.11 -8.50
N VAL A 95 -0.64 -20.85 -9.62
CA VAL A 95 -0.87 -22.30 -9.67
C VAL A 95 0.33 -22.97 -10.34
N ALA A 96 0.52 -24.27 -10.10
CA ALA A 96 1.59 -25.01 -10.76
C ALA A 96 1.39 -25.04 -12.27
N LYS A 97 2.50 -25.12 -13.01
CA LYS A 97 2.47 -25.23 -14.47
C LYS A 97 1.74 -26.52 -14.88
N GLY A 98 0.75 -26.38 -15.77
CA GLY A 98 -0.08 -27.51 -16.23
C GLY A 98 -1.42 -27.65 -15.49
N GLU A 99 -1.63 -26.94 -14.38
CA GLU A 99 -2.89 -26.94 -13.61
C GLU A 99 -3.95 -26.02 -14.24
N ASP A 100 -4.20 -26.16 -15.55
CA ASP A 100 -5.11 -25.26 -16.29
C ASP A 100 -6.56 -25.35 -15.82
N ALA A 101 -7.01 -26.56 -15.43
CA ALA A 101 -8.36 -26.75 -14.88
C ALA A 101 -8.54 -25.98 -13.56
N LEU A 102 -7.53 -26.04 -12.66
CA LEU A 102 -7.53 -25.31 -11.41
C LEU A 102 -7.50 -23.79 -11.68
N ARG A 103 -6.63 -23.32 -12.57
CA ARG A 103 -6.55 -21.90 -12.97
C ARG A 103 -7.90 -21.38 -13.49
N THR A 104 -8.55 -22.12 -14.36
CA THR A 104 -9.86 -21.76 -14.92
C THR A 104 -10.91 -21.65 -13.82
N LYS A 105 -10.93 -22.61 -12.90
CA LYS A 105 -11.88 -22.60 -11.78
C LYS A 105 -11.64 -21.42 -10.82
N VAL A 106 -10.38 -21.16 -10.48
CA VAL A 106 -10.01 -20.00 -9.63
C VAL A 106 -10.39 -18.69 -10.30
N ASN A 107 -10.10 -18.53 -11.59
CA ASN A 107 -10.46 -17.32 -12.34
C ASN A 107 -11.99 -17.10 -12.39
N ALA A 108 -12.78 -18.17 -12.55
CA ALA A 108 -14.25 -18.08 -12.52
C ALA A 108 -14.75 -17.59 -11.15
N ILE A 109 -14.20 -18.10 -10.05
CA ILE A 109 -14.54 -17.68 -8.68
C ILE A 109 -14.20 -16.20 -8.47
N ILE A 110 -13.01 -15.76 -8.93
CA ILE A 110 -12.61 -14.35 -8.85
C ILE A 110 -13.55 -13.46 -9.66
N ALA A 111 -13.91 -13.88 -10.89
CA ALA A 111 -14.83 -13.15 -11.74
C ALA A 111 -16.22 -12.99 -11.10
N ASP A 112 -16.73 -14.07 -10.48
CA ASP A 112 -17.99 -14.02 -9.75
C ASP A 112 -17.91 -13.10 -8.53
N GLY A 113 -16.82 -13.15 -7.76
CA GLY A 113 -16.59 -12.26 -6.63
C GLY A 113 -16.48 -10.76 -7.02
N LYS A 114 -15.95 -10.47 -8.21
CA LYS A 114 -15.96 -9.12 -8.78
C LYS A 114 -17.38 -8.66 -9.10
N LYS A 115 -18.16 -9.50 -9.79
CA LYS A 115 -19.54 -9.19 -10.20
C LYS A 115 -20.50 -9.05 -9.03
N SER A 116 -20.36 -9.88 -7.99
CA SER A 116 -21.21 -9.84 -6.79
C SER A 116 -20.87 -8.65 -5.86
N GLY A 117 -19.73 -8.00 -6.06
CA GLY A 117 -19.21 -6.96 -5.18
C GLY A 117 -18.58 -7.51 -3.89
N ASP A 118 -18.39 -8.80 -3.76
CA ASP A 118 -17.81 -9.39 -2.55
C ASP A 118 -16.34 -9.01 -2.35
N ILE A 119 -15.60 -8.82 -3.46
CA ILE A 119 -14.22 -8.32 -3.40
C ILE A 119 -14.20 -6.89 -2.84
N ASP A 120 -15.11 -6.03 -3.27
CA ASP A 120 -15.22 -4.67 -2.72
C ASP A 120 -15.60 -4.67 -1.23
N LYS A 121 -16.52 -5.54 -0.82
CA LYS A 121 -16.88 -5.70 0.60
C LYS A 121 -15.68 -6.15 1.44
N MET A 122 -14.91 -7.11 0.94
CA MET A 122 -13.68 -7.56 1.60
C MET A 122 -12.64 -6.44 1.67
N ALA A 123 -12.41 -5.71 0.57
CA ALA A 123 -11.49 -4.59 0.55
C ALA A 123 -11.92 -3.49 1.53
N GLN A 124 -13.20 -3.14 1.55
CA GLN A 124 -13.72 -2.16 2.51
C GLN A 124 -13.52 -2.61 3.97
N LYS A 125 -13.77 -3.90 4.25
CA LYS A 125 -13.59 -4.46 5.59
C LYS A 125 -12.14 -4.47 6.05
N TRP A 126 -11.21 -4.88 5.19
CA TRP A 126 -9.82 -5.14 5.58
C TRP A 126 -8.85 -4.01 5.26
N LEU A 127 -9.14 -3.21 4.22
CA LEU A 127 -8.28 -2.12 3.76
C LEU A 127 -8.87 -0.73 4.05
N GLY A 128 -10.14 -0.65 4.49
CA GLY A 128 -10.84 0.60 4.76
C GLY A 128 -11.18 1.41 3.49
N ARG A 129 -11.12 0.77 2.31
CA ARG A 129 -11.40 1.39 1.01
C ARG A 129 -11.90 0.35 0.02
N PRO A 130 -12.64 0.75 -1.04
CA PRO A 130 -13.00 -0.16 -2.13
C PRO A 130 -11.76 -0.74 -2.83
N ALA A 131 -11.92 -1.91 -3.46
CA ALA A 131 -10.84 -2.54 -4.22
C ALA A 131 -10.35 -1.67 -5.39
N GLY A 132 -11.21 -0.81 -5.91
CA GLY A 132 -10.91 0.03 -7.06
C GLY A 132 -10.98 -0.75 -8.38
N GLN A 133 -10.24 -0.29 -9.38
CA GLN A 133 -10.17 -0.98 -10.67
C GLN A 133 -9.33 -2.24 -10.52
N LEU A 134 -9.95 -3.38 -10.75
CA LEU A 134 -9.32 -4.69 -10.65
C LEU A 134 -8.84 -5.15 -12.04
N PRO A 135 -7.70 -5.85 -12.14
CA PRO A 135 -7.26 -6.44 -13.40
C PRO A 135 -8.29 -7.45 -13.92
N GLU A 136 -8.36 -7.61 -15.25
CA GLU A 136 -9.21 -8.59 -15.92
C GLU A 136 -8.78 -10.03 -15.66
#